data_ea5b580e64faa9089c7ff629dd8f8921
#
_entry.id   ea5b580e64faa9089c7ff629dd8f8921
#
_cell.length_a   1.000
_cell.length_b   1.000
_cell.length_c   1.000
_cell.angle_alpha   90.00
_cell.angle_beta   90.00
_cell.angle_gamma   90.00
#
_symmetry.space_group_name_H-M   'P 1'
#
loop_
_entity.id
_entity.type
_entity.pdbx_description
1 polymer ?
#
loop_
_entity_poly.entity_id
_entity_poly.type
_entity_poly.pdbx_seq_one_letter_code
_entity_poly.pdbx_strand_id
1 'polypeptide(L)'
;IKMLQAQRASLYQQYNDLDDDEDDAKDEQKNTVNSTRRQMQNNADTICMSAENNYISLASMQYSLAQTERSLQQLDRTIAQTKKQVALGIATKNTLSGLQSQRELLAAQQKSAQTSADSLRNTLAIQCGYPTGTEITIEALPGVTNEQLAAVDYEKDLASALENSYSIWSA
;
A
#
# COMPACT_ATOMS: atom_id res chain seq x y z
N ILE A 1 -17.63 -3.79 1.51
CA ILE A 1 -17.89 -4.81 2.56
C ILE A 1 -19.27 -4.59 3.21
N LYS A 2 -19.60 -3.42 3.79
CA LYS A 2 -20.90 -3.17 4.44
C LYS A 2 -22.11 -3.49 3.54
N MET A 3 -22.06 -3.11 2.26
CA MET A 3 -23.12 -3.40 1.30
C MET A 3 -23.30 -4.91 1.06
N LEU A 4 -22.20 -5.65 0.92
CA LEU A 4 -22.24 -7.11 0.79
C LEU A 4 -22.71 -7.80 2.08
N GLN A 5 -22.39 -7.25 3.27
CA GLN A 5 -22.92 -7.75 4.54
C GLN A 5 -24.45 -7.59 4.62
N ALA A 6 -24.98 -6.44 4.20
CA ALA A 6 -26.41 -6.19 4.14
C ALA A 6 -27.09 -7.11 3.13
N GLN A 7 -26.49 -7.30 1.95
CA GLN A 7 -26.98 -8.23 0.93
C GLN A 7 -27.02 -9.67 1.46
N ARG A 8 -25.96 -10.13 2.12
CA ARG A 8 -25.94 -11.47 2.73
C ARG A 8 -27.04 -11.64 3.78
N ALA A 9 -27.26 -10.64 4.65
CA ALA A 9 -28.31 -10.70 5.67
C ALA A 9 -29.70 -10.82 5.03
N SER A 10 -29.97 -10.05 3.97
CA SER A 10 -31.22 -10.14 3.20
C SER A 10 -31.42 -11.50 2.55
N LEU A 11 -30.34 -12.10 1.98
CA LEU A 11 -30.40 -13.43 1.38
C LEU A 11 -30.66 -14.53 2.40
N TYR A 12 -30.09 -14.44 3.62
CA TYR A 12 -30.41 -15.37 4.70
C TYR A 12 -31.87 -15.26 5.15
N GLN A 13 -32.43 -14.06 5.20
CA GLN A 13 -33.82 -13.87 5.54
C GLN A 13 -34.74 -14.51 4.48
N GLN A 14 -34.46 -14.27 3.19
CA GLN A 14 -35.17 -14.89 2.09
C GLN A 14 -35.08 -16.44 2.15
N TYR A 15 -33.90 -17.00 2.47
CA TYR A 15 -33.71 -18.44 2.65
C TYR A 15 -34.61 -19.00 3.78
N ASN A 16 -34.70 -18.28 4.89
CA ASN A 16 -35.52 -18.74 6.04
C ASN A 16 -37.04 -18.58 5.81
N ASP A 17 -37.43 -17.72 4.84
CA ASP A 17 -38.83 -17.48 4.48
C ASP A 17 -39.36 -18.51 3.44
N LEU A 18 -38.48 -19.37 2.88
CA LEU A 18 -38.89 -20.43 1.95
C LEU A 18 -39.55 -21.60 2.72
N ASP A 19 -40.63 -22.13 2.13
CA ASP A 19 -41.33 -23.31 2.67
C ASP A 19 -40.47 -24.58 2.56
N ASP A 20 -40.74 -25.55 3.45
CA ASP A 20 -39.95 -26.80 3.51
C ASP A 20 -40.13 -27.69 2.27
N ASP A 21 -41.18 -27.49 1.48
CA ASP A 21 -41.44 -28.23 0.24
C ASP A 21 -40.70 -27.67 -1.00
N GLU A 22 -39.91 -26.59 -0.84
CA GLU A 22 -39.15 -25.90 -1.92
C GLU A 22 -37.65 -26.22 -1.85
N ASP A 23 -37.25 -27.47 -1.82
CA ASP A 23 -35.88 -27.94 -1.67
C ASP A 23 -34.92 -27.33 -2.74
N ASP A 24 -35.35 -27.31 -4.01
CA ASP A 24 -34.54 -26.76 -5.11
C ASP A 24 -34.28 -25.25 -4.91
N ALA A 25 -35.33 -24.50 -4.49
CA ALA A 25 -35.20 -23.05 -4.24
C ALA A 25 -34.30 -22.77 -3.01
N LYS A 26 -34.37 -23.61 -1.98
CA LYS A 26 -33.48 -23.51 -0.81
C LYS A 26 -32.03 -23.78 -1.17
N ASP A 27 -31.74 -24.76 -2.01
CA ASP A 27 -30.38 -25.07 -2.46
C ASP A 27 -29.81 -23.95 -3.34
N GLU A 28 -30.60 -23.36 -4.25
CA GLU A 28 -30.16 -22.20 -5.05
C GLU A 28 -29.87 -20.98 -4.16
N GLN A 29 -30.74 -20.70 -3.18
CA GLN A 29 -30.55 -19.60 -2.25
C GLN A 29 -29.30 -19.80 -1.36
N LYS A 30 -29.06 -21.03 -0.91
CA LYS A 30 -27.87 -21.42 -0.16
C LYS A 30 -26.58 -21.22 -0.97
N ASN A 31 -26.59 -21.59 -2.25
CA ASN A 31 -25.48 -21.36 -3.16
C ASN A 31 -25.22 -19.85 -3.34
N THR A 32 -26.27 -19.05 -3.47
CA THR A 32 -26.17 -17.59 -3.57
C THR A 32 -25.59 -16.96 -2.30
N VAL A 33 -26.02 -17.43 -1.12
CA VAL A 33 -25.45 -17.00 0.17
C VAL A 33 -23.98 -17.36 0.28
N ASN A 34 -23.59 -18.58 -0.12
CA ASN A 34 -22.20 -19.03 -0.09
C ASN A 34 -21.33 -18.24 -1.07
N SER A 35 -21.83 -17.97 -2.27
CA SER A 35 -21.17 -17.12 -3.27
C SER A 35 -20.91 -15.71 -2.73
N THR A 36 -21.94 -15.08 -2.15
CA THR A 36 -21.80 -13.76 -1.54
C THR A 36 -20.80 -13.75 -0.38
N ARG A 37 -20.77 -14.79 0.44
CA ARG A 37 -19.79 -14.94 1.52
C ARG A 37 -18.36 -15.02 0.98
N ARG A 38 -18.12 -15.83 -0.05
CA ARG A 38 -16.79 -15.95 -0.68
C ARG A 38 -16.36 -14.66 -1.33
N GLN A 39 -17.27 -13.95 -2.00
CA GLN A 39 -17.00 -12.63 -2.56
C GLN A 39 -16.62 -11.60 -1.49
N MET A 40 -17.29 -11.62 -0.33
CA MET A 40 -16.95 -10.77 0.81
C MET A 40 -15.53 -11.04 1.31
N GLN A 41 -15.16 -12.33 1.44
CA GLN A 41 -13.82 -12.72 1.87
C GLN A 41 -12.77 -12.24 0.87
N ASN A 42 -12.96 -12.52 -0.43
CA ASN A 42 -12.05 -12.09 -1.48
C ASN A 42 -11.87 -10.55 -1.51
N ASN A 43 -12.94 -9.80 -1.31
CA ASN A 43 -12.85 -8.34 -1.23
C ASN A 43 -12.09 -7.86 0.02
N ALA A 44 -12.27 -8.54 1.15
CA ALA A 44 -11.52 -8.24 2.37
C ALA A 44 -10.01 -8.51 2.17
N ASP A 45 -9.67 -9.67 1.62
CA ASP A 45 -8.29 -10.07 1.33
C ASP A 45 -7.63 -9.09 0.36
N THR A 46 -8.33 -8.68 -0.70
CA THR A 46 -7.86 -7.69 -1.67
C THR A 46 -7.57 -6.33 -1.02
N ILE A 47 -8.44 -5.88 -0.11
CA ILE A 47 -8.23 -4.62 0.62
C ILE A 47 -7.03 -4.73 1.56
N CYS A 48 -6.88 -5.86 2.27
CA CYS A 48 -5.74 -6.10 3.15
C CYS A 48 -4.42 -6.11 2.35
N MET A 49 -4.34 -6.88 1.26
CA MET A 49 -3.15 -6.89 0.38
C MET A 49 -2.82 -5.51 -0.18
N SER A 50 -3.83 -4.74 -0.58
CA SER A 50 -3.64 -3.38 -1.07
C SER A 50 -3.10 -2.45 0.02
N ALA A 51 -3.60 -2.57 1.25
CA ALA A 51 -3.12 -1.79 2.39
C ALA A 51 -1.67 -2.16 2.77
N GLU A 52 -1.32 -3.44 2.77
CA GLU A 52 0.04 -3.92 3.00
C GLU A 52 1.02 -3.38 1.94
N ASN A 53 0.65 -3.47 0.66
CA ASN A 53 1.46 -2.92 -0.43
C ASN A 53 1.64 -1.40 -0.32
N ASN A 54 0.59 -0.68 0.06
CA ASN A 54 0.65 0.76 0.29
C ASN A 54 1.54 1.11 1.49
N TYR A 55 1.49 0.29 2.56
CA TYR A 55 2.38 0.44 3.71
C TYR A 55 3.86 0.26 3.34
N ILE A 56 4.19 -0.81 2.61
CA ILE A 56 5.55 -1.09 2.14
C ILE A 56 6.04 0.04 1.22
N SER A 57 5.18 0.50 0.30
CA SER A 57 5.50 1.58 -0.62
C SER A 57 5.74 2.90 0.13
N LEU A 58 4.94 3.21 1.13
CA LEU A 58 5.10 4.40 1.97
C LEU A 58 6.40 4.34 2.80
N ALA A 59 6.73 3.19 3.37
CA ALA A 59 7.98 2.99 4.11
C ALA A 59 9.21 3.18 3.19
N SER A 60 9.18 2.61 1.98
CA SER A 60 10.23 2.78 0.98
C SER A 60 10.39 4.24 0.55
N MET A 61 9.28 4.93 0.38
CA MET A 61 9.27 6.36 0.00
C MET A 61 9.82 7.25 1.12
N GLN A 62 9.50 6.96 2.38
CA GLN A 62 10.07 7.67 3.53
C GLN A 62 11.60 7.49 3.60
N TYR A 63 12.09 6.27 3.36
CA TYR A 63 13.53 6.02 3.29
C TYR A 63 14.19 6.83 2.17
N SER A 64 13.59 6.85 0.98
CA SER A 64 14.08 7.63 -0.17
C SER A 64 14.08 9.14 0.10
N LEU A 65 13.04 9.67 0.75
CA LEU A 65 12.96 11.07 1.17
C LEU A 65 14.07 11.42 2.17
N ALA A 66 14.32 10.57 3.15
CA ALA A 66 15.43 10.78 4.10
C ALA A 66 16.81 10.76 3.42
N GLN A 67 16.99 9.92 2.41
CA GLN A 67 18.21 9.88 1.60
C GLN A 67 18.38 11.16 0.77
N THR A 68 17.28 11.63 0.15
CA THR A 68 17.27 12.87 -0.62
C THR A 68 17.60 14.08 0.26
N GLU A 69 17.06 14.13 1.46
CA GLU A 69 17.36 15.17 2.45
C GLU A 69 18.85 15.21 2.80
N ARG A 70 19.48 14.06 3.04
CA ARG A 70 20.94 13.99 3.28
C ARG A 70 21.72 14.49 2.08
N SER A 71 21.27 14.17 0.86
CA SER A 71 21.92 14.64 -0.38
C SER A 71 21.80 16.15 -0.53
N LEU A 72 20.64 16.74 -0.21
CA LEU A 72 20.46 18.20 -0.19
C LEU A 72 21.37 18.88 0.82
N GLN A 73 21.48 18.34 2.03
CA GLN A 73 22.38 18.87 3.06
C GLN A 73 23.84 18.81 2.62
N GLN A 74 24.27 17.74 1.97
CA GLN A 74 25.62 17.63 1.43
C GLN A 74 25.85 18.65 0.32
N LEU A 75 24.88 18.84 -0.57
CA LEU A 75 24.95 19.81 -1.66
C LEU A 75 24.99 21.26 -1.12
N ASP A 76 24.21 21.56 -0.08
CA ASP A 76 24.25 22.86 0.60
C ASP A 76 25.64 23.16 1.21
N ARG A 77 26.30 22.16 1.82
CA ARG A 77 27.68 22.29 2.30
C ARG A 77 28.66 22.56 1.16
N THR A 78 28.52 21.82 0.05
CA THR A 78 29.35 22.00 -1.14
C THR A 78 29.18 23.39 -1.74
N ILE A 79 27.94 23.90 -1.85
CA ILE A 79 27.63 25.24 -2.31
C ILE A 79 28.28 26.30 -1.41
N ALA A 80 28.19 26.11 -0.08
CA ALA A 80 28.81 27.05 0.87
C ALA A 80 30.34 27.08 0.74
N GLN A 81 30.99 25.93 0.53
CA GLN A 81 32.44 25.88 0.27
C GLN A 81 32.80 26.53 -1.07
N THR A 82 32.07 26.21 -2.14
CA THR A 82 32.28 26.76 -3.46
C THR A 82 32.11 28.29 -3.48
N LYS A 83 31.13 28.84 -2.74
CA LYS A 83 30.97 30.28 -2.56
C LYS A 83 32.26 30.94 -2.02
N LYS A 84 32.88 30.34 -1.01
CA LYS A 84 34.17 30.81 -0.46
C LYS A 84 35.28 30.74 -1.49
N GLN A 85 35.36 29.64 -2.26
CA GLN A 85 36.36 29.46 -3.32
C GLN A 85 36.18 30.45 -4.47
N VAL A 86 34.94 30.77 -4.84
CA VAL A 86 34.66 31.82 -5.84
C VAL A 86 35.11 33.21 -5.33
N ALA A 87 34.88 33.50 -4.06
CA ALA A 87 35.34 34.77 -3.45
C ALA A 87 36.87 34.92 -3.42
N LEU A 88 37.59 33.79 -3.33
CA LEU A 88 39.05 33.72 -3.38
C LEU A 88 39.61 33.59 -4.81
N GLY A 89 38.76 33.56 -5.83
CA GLY A 89 39.16 33.38 -7.23
C GLY A 89 39.61 31.96 -7.60
N ILE A 90 39.39 30.97 -6.72
CA ILE A 90 39.80 29.57 -6.89
C ILE A 90 38.76 28.77 -7.72
N ALA A 91 37.48 29.13 -7.65
CA ALA A 91 36.40 28.53 -8.40
C ALA A 91 35.66 29.56 -9.25
N THR A 92 34.93 29.09 -10.28
CA THR A 92 34.18 29.99 -11.17
C THR A 92 32.74 30.21 -10.69
N LYS A 93 32.15 31.34 -11.10
CA LYS A 93 30.70 31.58 -10.86
C LYS A 93 29.82 30.54 -11.55
N ASN A 94 30.25 30.05 -12.71
CA ASN A 94 29.50 28.99 -13.44
C ASN A 94 29.44 27.68 -12.66
N THR A 95 30.54 27.28 -11.99
CA THR A 95 30.56 26.13 -11.09
C THR A 95 29.55 26.29 -9.96
N LEU A 96 29.51 27.45 -9.34
CA LEU A 96 28.56 27.75 -8.27
C LEU A 96 27.12 27.73 -8.78
N SER A 97 26.83 28.35 -9.91
CA SER A 97 25.49 28.34 -10.53
C SER A 97 25.02 26.93 -10.88
N GLY A 98 25.91 26.10 -11.41
CA GLY A 98 25.59 24.69 -11.70
C GLY A 98 25.18 23.90 -10.45
N LEU A 99 25.91 24.07 -9.33
CA LEU A 99 25.55 23.42 -8.04
C LEU A 99 24.21 23.94 -7.48
N GLN A 100 23.93 25.24 -7.64
CA GLN A 100 22.66 25.85 -7.21
C GLN A 100 21.49 25.27 -8.03
N SER A 101 21.62 25.18 -9.36
CA SER A 101 20.58 24.57 -10.22
C SER A 101 20.37 23.10 -9.90
N GLN A 102 21.44 22.35 -9.62
CA GLN A 102 21.32 20.95 -9.18
C GLN A 102 20.56 20.82 -7.85
N ARG A 103 20.82 21.73 -6.90
CA ARG A 103 20.10 21.78 -5.63
C ARG A 103 18.61 22.06 -5.82
N GLU A 104 18.27 23.03 -6.66
CA GLU A 104 16.87 23.38 -6.97
C GLU A 104 16.12 22.21 -7.60
N LEU A 105 16.75 21.51 -8.55
CA LEU A 105 16.17 20.33 -9.16
C LEU A 105 15.90 19.21 -8.13
N LEU A 106 16.90 18.93 -7.27
CA LEU A 106 16.77 17.92 -6.23
C LEU A 106 15.69 18.27 -5.19
N ALA A 107 15.58 19.56 -4.83
CA ALA A 107 14.53 20.07 -3.94
C ALA A 107 13.12 19.95 -4.56
N ALA A 108 13.00 20.21 -5.87
CA ALA A 108 11.75 20.01 -6.59
C ALA A 108 11.33 18.52 -6.64
N GLN A 109 12.30 17.63 -6.86
CA GLN A 109 12.06 16.17 -6.80
C GLN A 109 11.63 15.72 -5.41
N GLN A 110 12.29 16.21 -4.35
CA GLN A 110 11.91 15.94 -2.97
C GLN A 110 10.46 16.37 -2.69
N LYS A 111 10.08 17.58 -3.11
CA LYS A 111 8.72 18.10 -2.92
C LYS A 111 7.68 17.24 -3.63
N SER A 112 7.96 16.80 -4.85
CA SER A 112 7.07 15.89 -5.61
C SER A 112 6.92 14.54 -4.90
N ALA A 113 8.03 13.95 -4.45
CA ALA A 113 8.03 12.70 -3.69
C ALA A 113 7.27 12.84 -2.36
N GLN A 114 7.41 13.96 -1.66
CA GLN A 114 6.65 14.25 -0.43
C GLN A 114 5.14 14.29 -0.71
N THR A 115 4.71 14.98 -1.77
CA THR A 115 3.29 15.03 -2.16
C THR A 115 2.74 13.63 -2.46
N SER A 116 3.54 12.78 -3.13
CA SER A 116 3.16 11.39 -3.41
C SER A 116 3.06 10.57 -2.13
N ALA A 117 4.00 10.76 -1.18
CA ALA A 117 3.95 10.09 0.13
C ALA A 117 2.71 10.50 0.94
N ASP A 118 2.34 11.77 0.92
CA ASP A 118 1.16 12.28 1.61
C ASP A 118 -0.14 11.75 1.01
N SER A 119 -0.20 11.63 -0.33
CA SER A 119 -1.33 11.00 -1.03
C SER A 119 -1.46 9.52 -0.64
N LEU A 120 -0.34 8.79 -0.63
CA LEU A 120 -0.32 7.38 -0.25
C LEU A 120 -0.71 7.16 1.22
N ARG A 121 -0.25 8.06 2.12
CA ARG A 121 -0.65 8.06 3.55
C ARG A 121 -2.17 8.24 3.72
N ASN A 122 -2.76 9.17 2.97
CA ASN A 122 -4.21 9.38 2.98
C ASN A 122 -4.96 8.15 2.46
N THR A 123 -4.47 7.52 1.40
CA THR A 123 -5.06 6.27 0.85
C THR A 123 -5.02 5.16 1.91
N LEU A 124 -3.88 4.97 2.56
CA LEU A 124 -3.73 3.99 3.63
C LEU A 124 -4.66 4.28 4.82
N ALA A 125 -4.79 5.54 5.23
CA ALA A 125 -5.73 5.95 6.28
C ALA A 125 -7.16 5.51 5.95
N ILE A 126 -7.63 5.81 4.74
CA ILE A 126 -8.97 5.43 4.27
C ILE A 126 -9.15 3.92 4.25
N GLN A 127 -8.17 3.16 3.76
CA GLN A 127 -8.20 1.69 3.73
C GLN A 127 -8.30 1.09 5.13
N CYS A 128 -7.62 1.70 6.10
CA CYS A 128 -7.71 1.32 7.52
C CYS A 128 -8.96 1.84 8.23
N GLY A 129 -9.83 2.59 7.56
CA GLY A 129 -11.08 3.11 8.12
C GLY A 129 -10.94 4.43 8.88
N TYR A 130 -9.80 5.10 8.77
CA TYR A 130 -9.56 6.42 9.35
C TYR A 130 -9.96 7.55 8.39
N PRO A 131 -10.32 8.73 8.91
CA PRO A 131 -10.58 9.89 8.06
C PRO A 131 -9.31 10.38 7.35
N THR A 132 -9.50 11.07 6.22
CA THR A 132 -8.41 11.74 5.50
C THR A 132 -7.71 12.76 6.40
N GLY A 133 -6.37 12.86 6.27
CA GLY A 133 -5.56 13.74 7.11
C GLY A 133 -5.18 13.15 8.46
N THR A 134 -5.57 11.90 8.77
CA THR A 134 -5.07 11.21 9.95
C THR A 134 -3.56 11.00 9.83
N GLU A 135 -2.83 11.40 10.85
CA GLU A 135 -1.40 11.21 10.92
C GLU A 135 -1.09 9.72 11.17
N ILE A 136 -0.47 9.07 10.18
CA ILE A 136 -0.03 7.67 10.28
C ILE A 136 1.49 7.68 10.38
N THR A 137 1.99 7.15 11.48
CA THR A 137 3.43 6.87 11.65
C THR A 137 3.73 5.49 11.12
N ILE A 138 4.69 5.41 10.22
CA ILE A 138 5.20 4.15 9.69
C ILE A 138 6.37 3.70 10.56
N GLU A 139 6.25 2.54 11.15
CA GLU A 139 7.34 1.87 11.85
C GLU A 139 8.26 1.15 10.85
N ALA A 140 9.39 0.63 11.34
CA ALA A 140 10.29 -0.16 10.51
C ALA A 140 9.55 -1.38 9.93
N LEU A 141 9.84 -1.70 8.67
CA LEU A 141 9.31 -2.91 8.05
C LEU A 141 9.75 -4.13 8.86
N PRO A 142 8.84 -5.08 9.11
CA PRO A 142 9.20 -6.33 9.77
C PRO A 142 10.23 -7.08 8.92
N GLY A 143 11.29 -7.56 9.57
CA GLY A 143 12.27 -8.42 8.91
C GLY A 143 11.67 -9.80 8.67
N VAL A 144 12.02 -10.41 7.55
CA VAL A 144 11.70 -11.82 7.28
C VAL A 144 12.80 -12.68 7.92
N THR A 145 12.43 -13.62 8.80
CA THR A 145 13.37 -14.54 9.43
C THR A 145 13.71 -15.71 8.50
N ASN A 146 14.86 -16.34 8.72
CA ASN A 146 15.24 -17.55 7.99
C ASN A 146 14.24 -18.70 8.22
N GLU A 147 13.60 -18.76 9.39
CA GLU A 147 12.58 -19.76 9.71
C GLU A 147 11.30 -19.51 8.88
N GLN A 148 10.89 -18.25 8.72
CA GLN A 148 9.76 -17.90 7.85
C GLN A 148 10.04 -18.24 6.38
N LEU A 149 11.27 -17.99 5.90
CA LEU A 149 11.68 -18.38 4.54
C LEU A 149 11.72 -19.90 4.36
N ALA A 150 12.20 -20.64 5.35
CA ALA A 150 12.24 -22.10 5.31
C ALA A 150 10.86 -22.75 5.42
N ALA A 151 9.87 -22.04 5.96
CA ALA A 151 8.48 -22.51 6.07
C ALA A 151 7.67 -22.37 4.77
N VAL A 152 8.19 -21.67 3.76
CA VAL A 152 7.56 -21.57 2.44
C VAL A 152 7.70 -22.92 1.73
N ASP A 153 6.56 -23.56 1.48
CA ASP A 153 6.45 -24.85 0.82
C ASP A 153 5.54 -24.71 -0.39
N TYR A 154 6.13 -24.81 -1.59
CA TYR A 154 5.43 -24.59 -2.84
C TYR A 154 4.23 -25.54 -3.02
N GLU A 155 4.40 -26.82 -2.73
CA GLU A 155 3.34 -27.83 -2.95
C GLU A 155 2.16 -27.60 -1.99
N LYS A 156 2.46 -27.34 -0.73
CA LYS A 156 1.45 -27.04 0.29
C LYS A 156 0.72 -25.72 -0.03
N ASP A 157 1.47 -24.69 -0.40
CA ASP A 157 0.91 -23.38 -0.70
C ASP A 157 0.07 -23.42 -1.98
N LEU A 158 0.51 -24.19 -3.00
CA LEU A 158 -0.25 -24.42 -4.22
C LEU A 158 -1.56 -25.17 -3.93
N ALA A 159 -1.52 -26.22 -3.13
CA ALA A 159 -2.73 -26.97 -2.76
C ALA A 159 -3.74 -26.07 -2.01
N SER A 160 -3.23 -25.26 -1.06
CA SER A 160 -4.05 -24.27 -0.35
C SER A 160 -4.63 -23.21 -1.27
N ALA A 161 -3.85 -22.72 -2.24
CA ALA A 161 -4.32 -21.74 -3.21
C ALA A 161 -5.42 -22.30 -4.13
N LEU A 162 -5.27 -23.55 -4.59
CA LEU A 162 -6.28 -24.23 -5.42
C LEU A 162 -7.61 -24.41 -4.67
N GLU A 163 -7.56 -24.73 -3.39
CA GLU A 163 -8.75 -24.93 -2.57
C GLU A 163 -9.45 -23.60 -2.20
N ASN A 164 -8.66 -22.55 -1.90
CA ASN A 164 -9.17 -21.31 -1.31
C ASN A 164 -9.30 -20.14 -2.30
N SER A 165 -8.79 -20.28 -3.53
CA SER A 165 -8.84 -19.20 -4.52
C SER A 165 -10.26 -18.91 -4.97
N TYR A 166 -10.70 -17.67 -4.79
CA TYR A 166 -11.98 -17.20 -5.31
C TYR A 166 -12.07 -17.32 -6.83
N SER A 167 -11.00 -16.99 -7.55
CA SER A 167 -10.97 -17.04 -9.01
C SER A 167 -11.13 -18.45 -9.56
N ILE A 168 -10.54 -19.45 -8.90
CA ILE A 168 -10.68 -20.86 -9.29
C ILE A 168 -12.08 -21.37 -8.96
N TRP A 169 -12.61 -21.02 -7.79
CA TRP A 169 -13.94 -21.43 -7.36
C TRP A 169 -15.04 -20.80 -8.23
N SER A 170 -14.85 -19.57 -8.75
CA SER A 170 -15.85 -18.85 -9.55
C SER A 170 -15.82 -19.18 -11.05
N ALA A 171 -14.83 -19.93 -11.53
CA ALA A 171 -14.70 -20.39 -12.91
C ALA A 171 -15.52 -21.65 -13.17
#